data_cc7455c5ae9dd9ead76c7389182fe147
#
_entry.id   cc7455c5ae9dd9ead76c7389182fe147
#
_cell.length_a   1.000
_cell.length_b   1.000
_cell.length_c   1.000
_cell.angle_alpha   90.00
_cell.angle_beta   90.00
_cell.angle_gamma   90.00
#
_symmetry.space_group_name_H-M   'P 1'
#
loop_
_entity.id
_entity.type
_entity.pdbx_description
1 polymer ?
#
loop_
_entity_poly.entity_id
_entity_poly.type
_entity_poly.pdbx_seq_one_letter_code
_entity_poly.pdbx_strand_id
1 'polypeptide(L)'
;NGYYSHKDEEHSSSQNDVDKQRAIIAICSTGEGTAQKIKQMIDNILVDQLIDDVVVVPISVVGMDGRIEELEQNYRIIAATGVVNPDIGVPFISLDTLFKGGGSEFIQLLEDSDRYYELNSGQPAEESLSMSEQTACQYLEQCYTFINPKKVIGILQNYCDLIELDSKKELGQSKRMGLIMHLAGAI
;
A
#
# COMPACT_ATOMS: atom_id res chain seq x y z
N ASN A 1 -55.64 11.67 -1.47
CA ASN A 1 -54.67 12.47 -0.70
C ASN A 1 -53.77 11.52 0.07
N GLY A 2 -52.69 11.06 -0.57
CA GLY A 2 -51.68 10.23 0.03
C GLY A 2 -50.38 11.02 0.14
N TYR A 3 -49.99 11.34 1.36
CA TYR A 3 -48.68 11.90 1.65
C TYR A 3 -47.67 10.78 1.70
N TYR A 4 -46.74 10.72 0.74
CA TYR A 4 -45.53 9.91 0.82
C TYR A 4 -44.56 10.65 1.74
N SER A 5 -44.35 10.09 2.90
CA SER A 5 -43.29 10.48 3.83
C SER A 5 -41.98 9.88 3.34
N HIS A 6 -41.09 10.71 2.81
CA HIS A 6 -39.70 10.35 2.64
C HIS A 6 -39.09 10.21 4.04
N LYS A 7 -38.74 8.98 4.39
CA LYS A 7 -37.80 8.73 5.50
C LYS A 7 -36.43 9.03 4.99
N ASP A 8 -35.85 10.08 5.49
CA ASP A 8 -34.42 10.34 5.45
C ASP A 8 -33.74 9.22 6.26
N GLU A 9 -33.09 8.27 5.58
CA GLU A 9 -32.14 7.38 6.18
C GLU A 9 -30.85 8.18 6.37
N GLU A 10 -30.78 8.92 7.49
CA GLU A 10 -29.54 9.49 7.98
C GLU A 10 -28.56 8.34 8.27
N HIS A 11 -27.45 8.35 7.56
CA HIS A 11 -26.29 7.50 7.79
C HIS A 11 -25.79 7.64 9.23
N SER A 12 -26.12 6.68 10.06
CA SER A 12 -25.56 6.52 11.41
C SER A 12 -24.24 5.73 11.38
N SER A 13 -23.30 6.13 10.52
CA SER A 13 -21.98 5.44 10.39
C SER A 13 -20.85 6.09 11.20
N SER A 14 -21.08 7.24 11.84
CA SER A 14 -19.98 8.06 12.39
C SER A 14 -19.56 7.72 13.82
N GLN A 15 -20.27 6.92 14.59
CA GLN A 15 -19.93 6.63 16.00
C GLN A 15 -19.25 5.27 16.23
N ASN A 16 -19.41 4.31 15.31
CA ASN A 16 -18.80 2.99 15.44
C ASN A 16 -17.36 2.90 14.94
N ASP A 17 -16.88 3.87 14.15
CA ASP A 17 -15.55 3.81 13.55
C ASP A 17 -14.43 4.34 14.47
N VAL A 18 -14.78 5.16 15.46
CA VAL A 18 -13.79 5.76 16.39
C VAL A 18 -13.23 4.71 17.35
N ASP A 19 -13.98 3.67 17.69
CA ASP A 19 -13.57 2.63 18.62
C ASP A 19 -12.81 1.47 17.94
N LYS A 20 -12.74 1.44 16.59
CA LYS A 20 -12.00 0.40 15.87
C LYS A 20 -10.50 0.64 15.92
N GLN A 21 -9.74 -0.44 16.03
CA GLN A 21 -8.28 -0.39 15.96
C GLN A 21 -7.83 0.16 14.60
N ARG A 22 -6.89 1.11 14.62
CA ARG A 22 -6.32 1.72 13.42
C ARG A 22 -5.49 0.68 12.66
N ALA A 23 -5.63 0.64 11.33
CA ALA A 23 -4.91 -0.31 10.49
C ALA A 23 -4.30 0.36 9.26
N ILE A 24 -3.10 -0.08 8.91
CA ILE A 24 -2.45 0.21 7.62
C ILE A 24 -2.49 -1.05 6.79
N ILE A 25 -2.90 -0.94 5.54
CA ILE A 25 -2.90 -2.07 4.62
C ILE A 25 -1.58 -2.08 3.84
N ALA A 26 -0.82 -3.17 3.99
CA ALA A 26 0.38 -3.42 3.20
C ALA A 26 0.02 -4.25 1.96
N ILE A 27 0.03 -3.63 0.77
CA ILE A 27 -0.46 -4.22 -0.47
C ILE A 27 0.68 -4.62 -1.40
N CYS A 28 0.60 -5.84 -1.93
CA CYS A 28 1.48 -6.28 -3.00
C CYS A 28 0.68 -6.88 -4.16
N SER A 29 1.04 -6.49 -5.37
CA SER A 29 0.44 -7.03 -6.61
C SER A 29 0.77 -8.50 -6.87
N THR A 30 1.73 -9.06 -6.16
CA THR A 30 2.41 -10.29 -6.55
C THR A 30 2.29 -11.42 -5.54
N GLY A 31 1.65 -11.17 -4.41
CA GLY A 31 1.40 -12.20 -3.43
C GLY A 31 1.65 -11.78 -1.98
N GLU A 32 1.23 -12.64 -1.10
CA GLU A 32 1.21 -12.42 0.34
C GLU A 32 2.64 -12.28 0.93
N GLY A 33 3.61 -12.99 0.37
CA GLY A 33 4.99 -12.96 0.88
C GLY A 33 5.64 -11.58 0.83
N THR A 34 5.46 -10.84 -0.28
CA THR A 34 5.98 -9.46 -0.39
C THR A 34 5.22 -8.51 0.51
N ALA A 35 3.89 -8.65 0.64
CA ALA A 35 3.09 -7.87 1.56
C ALA A 35 3.52 -8.09 3.02
N GLN A 36 3.89 -9.31 3.40
CA GLN A 36 4.44 -9.64 4.72
C GLN A 36 5.78 -8.94 5.00
N LYS A 37 6.64 -8.81 3.98
CA LYS A 37 7.90 -8.07 4.12
C LYS A 37 7.67 -6.58 4.32
N ILE A 38 6.76 -5.98 3.55
CA ILE A 38 6.35 -4.58 3.73
C ILE A 38 5.78 -4.39 5.15
N LYS A 39 4.92 -5.29 5.62
CA LYS A 39 4.42 -5.29 6.98
C LYS A 39 5.56 -5.26 8.00
N GLN A 40 6.54 -6.17 7.91
CA GLN A 40 7.66 -6.22 8.85
C GLN A 40 8.43 -4.90 8.92
N MET A 41 8.60 -4.25 7.78
CA MET A 41 9.31 -2.97 7.72
C MET A 41 8.51 -1.86 8.41
N ILE A 42 7.20 -1.81 8.19
CA ILE A 42 6.33 -0.83 8.85
C ILE A 42 6.25 -1.12 10.36
N ASP A 43 6.08 -2.38 10.75
CA ASP A 43 6.08 -2.77 12.17
C ASP A 43 7.35 -2.29 12.90
N ASN A 44 8.52 -2.40 12.26
CA ASN A 44 9.78 -1.91 12.83
C ASN A 44 9.74 -0.38 12.99
N ILE A 45 9.24 0.37 12.01
CA ILE A 45 9.11 1.84 12.10
C ILE A 45 8.15 2.21 13.25
N LEU A 46 7.00 1.54 13.34
CA LEU A 46 6.02 1.80 14.41
C LEU A 46 6.62 1.53 15.81
N VAL A 47 7.37 0.44 15.96
CA VAL A 47 8.07 0.10 17.21
C VAL A 47 9.12 1.15 17.54
N ASP A 48 9.95 1.56 16.58
CA ASP A 48 10.98 2.58 16.79
C ASP A 48 10.40 3.95 17.18
N GLN A 49 9.17 4.23 16.75
CA GLN A 49 8.45 5.46 17.06
C GLN A 49 7.48 5.34 18.24
N LEU A 50 7.46 4.18 18.93
CA LEU A 50 6.60 3.87 20.08
C LEU A 50 5.10 4.02 19.78
N ILE A 51 4.68 3.65 18.56
CA ILE A 51 3.28 3.63 18.13
C ILE A 51 2.76 2.20 18.29
N ASP A 52 1.81 1.99 19.18
CA ASP A 52 1.26 0.68 19.54
C ASP A 52 -0.24 0.51 19.22
N ASP A 53 -0.90 1.59 18.82
CA ASP A 53 -2.32 1.61 18.49
C ASP A 53 -2.62 1.35 17.00
N VAL A 54 -1.60 1.14 16.17
CA VAL A 54 -1.71 0.88 14.74
C VAL A 54 -1.24 -0.54 14.41
N VAL A 55 -2.08 -1.28 13.68
CA VAL A 55 -1.71 -2.61 13.17
C VAL A 55 -1.45 -2.56 11.68
N VAL A 56 -0.58 -3.42 11.18
CA VAL A 56 -0.31 -3.55 9.74
C VAL A 56 -0.88 -4.87 9.23
N VAL A 57 -1.77 -4.79 8.25
CA VAL A 57 -2.44 -5.95 7.66
C VAL A 57 -1.91 -6.17 6.24
N PRO A 58 -1.21 -7.27 5.98
CA PRO A 58 -0.72 -7.59 4.64
C PRO A 58 -1.84 -8.18 3.80
N ILE A 59 -2.00 -7.70 2.57
CA ILE A 59 -2.96 -8.24 1.61
C ILE A 59 -2.37 -8.34 0.20
N SER A 60 -2.87 -9.31 -0.56
CA SER A 60 -2.60 -9.43 -1.98
C SER A 60 -3.67 -8.68 -2.79
N VAL A 61 -3.28 -8.06 -3.90
CA VAL A 61 -4.25 -7.47 -4.85
C VAL A 61 -5.21 -8.52 -5.41
N VAL A 62 -4.77 -9.78 -5.48
CA VAL A 62 -5.63 -10.87 -5.94
C VAL A 62 -6.68 -11.19 -4.86
N GLY A 63 -7.94 -10.95 -5.17
CA GLY A 63 -9.07 -11.14 -4.25
C GLY A 63 -9.22 -10.03 -3.21
N MET A 64 -8.72 -8.85 -3.49
CA MET A 64 -8.69 -7.70 -2.58
C MET A 64 -10.09 -7.18 -2.22
N ASP A 65 -11.01 -7.08 -3.18
CA ASP A 65 -12.29 -6.38 -3.00
C ASP A 65 -13.09 -6.90 -1.80
N GLY A 66 -13.37 -8.19 -1.73
CA GLY A 66 -14.08 -8.76 -0.59
C GLY A 66 -13.30 -8.74 0.73
N ARG A 67 -11.96 -8.68 0.65
CA ARG A 67 -11.09 -8.63 1.81
C ARG A 67 -11.03 -7.25 2.46
N ILE A 68 -11.13 -6.17 1.66
CA ILE A 68 -11.19 -4.80 2.16
C ILE A 68 -12.47 -4.60 2.97
N GLU A 69 -13.63 -5.00 2.43
CA GLU A 69 -14.91 -4.91 3.13
C GLU A 69 -14.90 -5.67 4.47
N GLU A 70 -14.27 -6.85 4.52
CA GLU A 70 -14.10 -7.62 5.76
C GLU A 70 -13.21 -6.88 6.77
N LEU A 71 -12.14 -6.25 6.30
CA LEU A 71 -11.21 -5.50 7.15
C LEU A 71 -11.86 -4.23 7.71
N GLU A 72 -12.65 -3.52 6.94
CA GLU A 72 -13.40 -2.32 7.38
C GLU A 72 -14.41 -2.61 8.48
N GLN A 73 -14.90 -3.85 8.56
CA GLN A 73 -15.78 -4.25 9.68
C GLN A 73 -15.04 -4.28 11.02
N ASN A 74 -13.75 -4.66 11.00
CA ASN A 74 -12.96 -4.91 12.21
C ASN A 74 -11.96 -3.79 12.53
N TYR A 75 -11.51 -3.06 11.51
CA TYR A 75 -10.46 -2.04 11.62
C TYR A 75 -10.91 -0.72 11.02
N ARG A 76 -10.36 0.36 11.54
CA ARG A 76 -10.36 1.66 10.89
C ARG A 76 -9.12 1.73 9.99
N ILE A 77 -9.30 1.58 8.68
CA ILE A 77 -8.21 1.66 7.72
C ILE A 77 -7.81 3.12 7.56
N ILE A 78 -6.58 3.47 7.98
CA ILE A 78 -6.09 4.86 7.98
C ILE A 78 -5.16 5.16 6.79
N ALA A 79 -4.52 4.15 6.23
CA ALA A 79 -3.66 4.29 5.07
C ALA A 79 -3.47 2.95 4.36
N ALA A 80 -3.06 3.02 3.10
CA ALA A 80 -2.54 1.89 2.36
C ALA A 80 -1.09 2.17 1.92
N THR A 81 -0.27 1.15 1.84
CA THR A 81 1.10 1.25 1.34
C THR A 81 1.46 0.04 0.49
N GLY A 82 2.38 0.21 -0.43
CA GLY A 82 2.79 -0.89 -1.30
C GLY A 82 3.43 -0.42 -2.58
N VAL A 83 3.51 -1.34 -3.54
CA VAL A 83 4.07 -1.08 -4.88
C VAL A 83 3.06 -0.41 -5.79
N VAL A 84 1.76 -0.66 -5.57
CA VAL A 84 0.65 -0.16 -6.39
C VAL A 84 -0.41 0.44 -5.47
N ASN A 85 -0.91 1.63 -5.83
CA ASN A 85 -2.05 2.22 -5.15
C ASN A 85 -3.32 1.41 -5.47
N PRO A 86 -4.04 0.87 -4.47
CA PRO A 86 -5.25 0.08 -4.67
C PRO A 86 -6.50 0.93 -4.95
N ASP A 87 -6.41 2.24 -4.80
CA ASP A 87 -7.54 3.18 -4.95
C ASP A 87 -8.77 2.83 -4.08
N ILE A 88 -8.51 2.57 -2.80
CA ILE A 88 -9.55 2.17 -1.83
C ILE A 88 -10.06 3.33 -0.98
N GLY A 89 -9.88 4.58 -1.43
CA GLY A 89 -10.41 5.76 -0.75
C GLY A 89 -9.67 6.19 0.52
N VAL A 90 -8.51 5.58 0.83
CA VAL A 90 -7.62 5.98 1.93
C VAL A 90 -6.30 6.54 1.38
N PRO A 91 -5.57 7.36 2.16
CA PRO A 91 -4.25 7.84 1.75
C PRO A 91 -3.32 6.69 1.37
N PHE A 92 -2.66 6.81 0.21
CA PHE A 92 -1.65 5.85 -0.21
C PHE A 92 -0.26 6.39 0.08
N ILE A 93 0.51 5.63 0.85
CA ILE A 93 1.90 5.94 1.19
C ILE A 93 2.80 5.06 0.32
N SER A 94 3.53 5.68 -0.59
CA SER A 94 4.43 4.93 -1.46
C SER A 94 5.60 4.34 -0.67
N LEU A 95 6.20 3.25 -1.17
CA LEU A 95 7.43 2.73 -0.57
C LEU A 95 8.58 3.74 -0.62
N ASP A 96 8.59 4.64 -1.62
CA ASP A 96 9.55 5.75 -1.68
C ASP A 96 9.44 6.67 -0.46
N THR A 97 8.23 7.02 -0.07
CA THR A 97 7.98 7.82 1.13
C THR A 97 8.37 7.08 2.40
N LEU A 98 8.06 5.78 2.47
CA LEU A 98 8.41 4.94 3.61
C LEU A 98 9.93 4.88 3.86
N PHE A 99 10.74 4.90 2.78
CA PHE A 99 12.21 4.83 2.86
C PHE A 99 12.89 6.19 3.00
N LYS A 100 12.24 7.28 2.57
CA LYS A 100 12.76 8.62 2.74
C LYS A 100 12.63 9.08 4.20
N GLY A 101 13.64 9.74 4.71
CA GLY A 101 13.58 10.37 6.03
C GLY A 101 13.52 9.41 7.23
N GLY A 102 13.86 8.13 7.07
CA GLY A 102 13.89 7.18 8.20
C GLY A 102 12.55 6.97 8.88
N GLY A 103 11.45 7.10 8.13
CA GLY A 103 10.09 6.91 8.65
C GLY A 103 9.42 8.18 9.19
N SER A 104 10.12 9.31 9.33
CA SER A 104 9.53 10.55 9.87
C SER A 104 8.41 11.12 8.98
N GLU A 105 8.58 11.13 7.66
CA GLU A 105 7.52 11.51 6.72
C GLU A 105 6.31 10.56 6.80
N PHE A 106 6.59 9.28 6.99
CA PHE A 106 5.55 8.28 7.17
C PHE A 106 4.72 8.55 8.43
N ILE A 107 5.37 8.85 9.56
CA ILE A 107 4.69 9.17 10.81
C ILE A 107 3.86 10.44 10.68
N GLN A 108 4.39 11.48 10.05
CA GLN A 108 3.64 12.71 9.82
C GLN A 108 2.39 12.46 8.96
N LEU A 109 2.49 11.60 7.93
CA LEU A 109 1.34 11.20 7.14
C LEU A 109 0.32 10.39 7.94
N LEU A 110 0.74 9.59 8.91
CA LEU A 110 -0.18 8.88 9.81
C LEU A 110 -0.92 9.84 10.74
N GLU A 111 -0.24 10.83 11.30
CA GLU A 111 -0.86 11.86 12.12
C GLU A 111 -1.84 12.73 11.32
N ASP A 112 -1.49 13.05 10.08
CA ASP A 112 -2.34 13.81 9.17
C ASP A 112 -3.48 12.96 8.57
N SER A 113 -3.38 11.64 8.55
CA SER A 113 -4.41 10.74 7.99
C SER A 113 -5.73 10.82 8.75
N ASP A 114 -5.68 11.04 10.05
CA ASP A 114 -6.88 11.26 10.85
C ASP A 114 -7.61 12.53 10.40
N ARG A 115 -6.86 13.57 10.05
CA ARG A 115 -7.38 14.82 9.52
C ARG A 115 -7.83 14.72 8.05
N TYR A 116 -7.14 13.87 7.28
CA TYR A 116 -7.47 13.61 5.87
C TYR A 116 -8.80 12.86 5.73
N TYR A 117 -9.08 11.93 6.62
CA TYR A 117 -10.34 11.17 6.64
C TYR A 117 -11.56 12.08 6.90
N GLU A 118 -11.39 13.13 7.70
CA GLU A 118 -12.44 14.13 7.96
C GLU A 118 -12.69 15.05 6.75
N LEU A 119 -11.69 15.27 5.90
CA LEU A 119 -11.75 16.26 4.81
C LEU A 119 -12.03 15.67 3.42
N ASN A 120 -11.78 14.38 3.16
CA ASN A 120 -11.71 13.83 1.80
C ASN A 120 -12.55 12.57 1.54
N SER A 121 -13.61 12.34 2.26
CA SER A 121 -14.57 11.30 1.90
C SER A 121 -15.25 11.63 0.54
N GLY A 122 -14.51 11.52 -0.56
CA GLY A 122 -15.07 11.74 -1.88
C GLY A 122 -14.15 12.24 -3.01
N GLN A 123 -12.84 12.32 -2.83
CA GLN A 123 -11.96 12.69 -3.96
C GLN A 123 -11.16 11.49 -4.49
N PRO A 124 -11.04 11.31 -5.83
CA PRO A 124 -10.23 10.27 -6.42
C PRO A 124 -8.74 10.49 -6.11
N ALA A 125 -8.04 9.41 -5.79
CA ALA A 125 -6.60 9.41 -5.52
C ALA A 125 -5.81 9.91 -6.74
N GLU A 126 -4.80 10.76 -6.49
CA GLU A 126 -3.84 11.16 -7.52
C GLU A 126 -3.05 9.95 -8.05
N GLU A 127 -2.62 10.02 -9.30
CA GLU A 127 -1.89 8.96 -10.03
C GLU A 127 -0.81 8.29 -9.17
N SER A 128 -0.86 6.96 -9.12
CA SER A 128 0.11 6.13 -8.38
C SER A 128 1.54 6.45 -8.84
N LEU A 129 2.32 7.05 -7.95
CA LEU A 129 3.76 7.22 -8.15
C LEU A 129 4.40 5.83 -8.30
N SER A 130 5.05 5.59 -9.42
CA SER A 130 5.78 4.34 -9.64
C SER A 130 6.99 4.28 -8.70
N MET A 131 7.23 3.10 -8.12
CA MET A 131 8.43 2.85 -7.31
C MET A 131 9.70 3.16 -8.10
N SER A 132 10.62 3.92 -7.51
CA SER A 132 11.93 4.19 -8.10
C SER A 132 12.84 2.98 -8.00
N GLU A 133 13.85 2.90 -8.89
CA GLU A 133 14.89 1.87 -8.82
C GLU A 133 15.66 1.92 -7.49
N GLN A 134 15.88 3.13 -6.97
CA GLN A 134 16.55 3.32 -5.69
C GLN A 134 15.77 2.70 -4.53
N THR A 135 14.46 2.90 -4.49
CA THR A 135 13.58 2.30 -3.49
C THR A 135 13.53 0.79 -3.62
N ALA A 136 13.50 0.26 -4.85
CA ALA A 136 13.57 -1.18 -5.09
C ALA A 136 14.88 -1.78 -4.56
N CYS A 137 16.04 -1.10 -4.77
CA CYS A 137 17.32 -1.51 -4.19
C CYS A 137 17.27 -1.54 -2.65
N GLN A 138 16.79 -0.46 -2.03
CA GLN A 138 16.70 -0.36 -0.56
C GLN A 138 15.79 -1.46 0.02
N TYR A 139 14.64 -1.70 -0.62
CA TYR A 139 13.74 -2.78 -0.23
C TYR A 139 14.44 -4.14 -0.27
N LEU A 140 15.13 -4.46 -1.37
CA LEU A 140 15.82 -5.73 -1.52
C LEU A 140 16.99 -5.88 -0.54
N GLU A 141 17.71 -4.80 -0.21
CA GLU A 141 18.77 -4.80 0.81
C GLU A 141 18.23 -5.15 2.21
N GLN A 142 17.05 -4.64 2.56
CA GLN A 142 16.43 -4.92 3.85
C GLN A 142 15.81 -6.32 3.94
N CYS A 143 15.27 -6.82 2.81
CA CYS A 143 14.60 -8.11 2.78
C CYS A 143 15.53 -9.31 2.58
N TYR A 144 16.68 -9.11 1.92
CA TYR A 144 17.56 -10.20 1.48
C TYR A 144 19.03 -9.86 1.72
N THR A 145 19.60 -10.44 2.76
CA THR A 145 20.99 -10.12 3.21
C THR A 145 22.10 -10.71 2.34
N PHE A 146 21.78 -11.66 1.43
CA PHE A 146 22.77 -12.40 0.65
C PHE A 146 22.72 -12.14 -0.87
N ILE A 147 21.88 -11.21 -1.32
CA ILE A 147 21.83 -10.83 -2.73
C ILE A 147 22.44 -9.44 -2.94
N ASN A 148 22.95 -9.19 -4.13
CA ASN A 148 23.33 -7.85 -4.55
C ASN A 148 22.13 -7.21 -5.27
N PRO A 149 21.41 -6.27 -4.65
CA PRO A 149 20.17 -5.74 -5.20
C PRO A 149 20.34 -5.08 -6.55
N LYS A 150 21.41 -4.30 -6.74
CA LYS A 150 21.71 -3.64 -8.02
C LYS A 150 21.91 -4.63 -9.15
N LYS A 151 22.61 -5.73 -8.87
CA LYS A 151 22.84 -6.79 -9.86
C LYS A 151 21.54 -7.50 -10.21
N VAL A 152 20.71 -7.82 -9.21
CA VAL A 152 19.42 -8.48 -9.41
C VAL A 152 18.49 -7.59 -10.22
N ILE A 153 18.34 -6.32 -9.84
CA ILE A 153 17.50 -5.37 -10.56
C ILE A 153 17.97 -5.21 -12.00
N GLY A 154 19.26 -5.07 -12.25
CA GLY A 154 19.80 -4.94 -13.61
C GLY A 154 19.51 -6.18 -14.48
N ILE A 155 19.59 -7.40 -13.92
CA ILE A 155 19.23 -8.63 -14.65
C ILE A 155 17.73 -8.63 -14.96
N LEU A 156 16.89 -8.27 -14.00
CA LEU A 156 15.44 -8.28 -14.16
C LEU A 156 14.95 -7.16 -15.10
N GLN A 157 15.62 -6.02 -15.14
CA GLN A 157 15.37 -4.97 -16.15
C GLN A 157 15.64 -5.51 -17.57
N ASN A 158 16.77 -6.17 -17.80
CA ASN A 158 17.05 -6.80 -19.08
C ASN A 158 16.01 -7.85 -19.45
N TYR A 159 15.49 -8.58 -18.46
CA TYR A 159 14.40 -9.53 -18.68
C TYR A 159 13.08 -8.85 -19.08
N CYS A 160 12.76 -7.71 -18.49
CA CYS A 160 11.63 -6.90 -18.91
C CYS A 160 11.77 -6.40 -20.36
N ASP A 161 12.99 -5.98 -20.77
CA ASP A 161 13.27 -5.55 -22.15
C ASP A 161 13.01 -6.70 -23.15
N LEU A 162 13.40 -7.92 -22.80
CA LEU A 162 13.12 -9.11 -23.61
C LEU A 162 11.62 -9.41 -23.73
N ILE A 163 10.87 -9.26 -22.64
CA ILE A 163 9.41 -9.44 -22.65
C ILE A 163 8.75 -8.38 -23.54
N GLU A 164 9.18 -7.13 -23.46
CA GLU A 164 8.66 -6.06 -24.34
C GLU A 164 8.94 -6.34 -25.82
N LEU A 165 10.15 -6.80 -26.12
CA LEU A 165 10.56 -7.14 -27.47
C LEU A 165 9.74 -8.32 -28.04
N ASP A 166 9.55 -9.37 -27.27
CA ASP A 166 8.84 -10.58 -27.68
C ASP A 166 7.32 -10.33 -27.80
N SER A 167 6.74 -9.65 -26.80
CA SER A 167 5.31 -9.35 -26.77
C SER A 167 4.90 -8.21 -27.70
N LYS A 168 5.86 -7.42 -28.19
CA LYS A 168 5.62 -6.16 -28.95
C LYS A 168 4.72 -5.18 -28.21
N LYS A 169 4.78 -5.17 -26.89
CA LYS A 169 4.04 -4.26 -26.01
C LYS A 169 4.99 -3.63 -25.01
N GLU A 170 4.86 -2.33 -24.83
CA GLU A 170 5.58 -1.61 -23.78
C GLU A 170 4.95 -1.88 -22.41
N LEU A 171 5.78 -2.21 -21.44
CA LEU A 171 5.41 -2.26 -20.04
C LEU A 171 5.55 -0.83 -19.48
N GLY A 172 4.46 -0.20 -19.05
CA GLY A 172 4.58 1.04 -18.31
C GLY A 172 5.50 0.86 -17.08
N GLN A 173 6.15 1.94 -16.65
CA GLN A 173 7.16 1.90 -15.57
C GLN A 173 6.66 1.21 -14.29
N SER A 174 5.40 1.44 -13.89
CA SER A 174 4.79 0.81 -12.72
C SER A 174 4.69 -0.72 -12.87
N LYS A 175 4.24 -1.21 -14.03
CA LYS A 175 4.15 -2.67 -14.31
C LYS A 175 5.53 -3.31 -14.38
N ARG A 176 6.49 -2.61 -14.98
CA ARG A 176 7.88 -3.06 -15.08
C ARG A 176 8.49 -3.21 -13.69
N MET A 177 8.34 -2.20 -12.83
CA MET A 177 8.86 -2.27 -11.46
C MET A 177 8.12 -3.32 -10.62
N GLY A 178 6.80 -3.44 -10.76
CA GLY A 178 6.04 -4.51 -10.11
C GLY A 178 6.53 -5.89 -10.49
N LEU A 179 6.81 -6.14 -11.78
CA LEU A 179 7.36 -7.41 -12.26
C LEU A 179 8.76 -7.68 -11.69
N ILE A 180 9.64 -6.67 -11.68
CA ILE A 180 10.98 -6.77 -11.11
C ILE A 180 10.88 -7.16 -9.62
N MET A 181 10.06 -6.49 -8.85
CA MET A 181 9.89 -6.78 -7.42
C MET A 181 9.33 -8.17 -7.18
N HIS A 182 8.39 -8.61 -8.02
CA HIS A 182 7.83 -9.95 -7.94
C HIS A 182 8.90 -11.03 -8.18
N LEU A 183 9.63 -10.91 -9.27
CA LEU A 183 10.66 -11.88 -9.62
C LEU A 183 11.81 -11.87 -8.62
N ALA A 184 12.20 -10.70 -8.11
CA ALA A 184 13.21 -10.59 -7.06
C ALA A 184 12.78 -11.27 -5.75
N GLY A 185 11.48 -11.23 -5.43
CA GLY A 185 10.92 -11.89 -4.24
C GLY A 185 10.77 -13.42 -4.39
N ALA A 186 10.91 -13.96 -5.60
CA ALA A 186 10.84 -15.39 -5.88
C ALA A 186 12.21 -16.10 -5.86
N ILE A 187 13.31 -15.34 -5.73
CA ILE A 187 14.70 -15.85 -5.63
C ILE A 187 15.05 -16.15 -4.18
#